data_d1c53e8701b09986385d3438ad86cf9d
#
_entry.id   d1c53e8701b09986385d3438ad86cf9d
#
_cell.length_a   1.000
_cell.length_b   1.000
_cell.length_c   1.000
_cell.angle_alpha   90.00
_cell.angle_beta   90.00
_cell.angle_gamma   90.00
#
_symmetry.space_group_name_H-M   'P 1'
#
loop_
_entity.id
_entity.type
_entity.pdbx_description
1 polymer ?
#
loop_
_entity_poly.entity_id
_entity_poly.type
_entity_poly.pdbx_seq_one_letter_code
_entity_poly.pdbx_strand_id
1 'polypeptide(L)'
;MKFLRNLFDDAKPSFSKGGTAEKYFPIYDIFENLFFLSRNKTKNPIHIRDALDIQRMMVIVWLSTFPAMFFGMYNIGNQSLEYLALIDTPNTGDWHHYLVNIFGYEPNSFINKMWFGAVYFIPIYATTFLVGISWEILFAIIRKHEVNEGFFVSSVLFALSCPPDLPLWQACLLYTS
;
A
#
# COMPACT_ATOMS: atom_id res chain seq x y z
N MET A 1 -1.56 -11.78 18.31
CA MET A 1 -0.85 -10.52 18.63
C MET A 1 0.40 -10.69 19.50
N LYS A 2 0.42 -11.60 20.51
CA LYS A 2 1.64 -11.81 21.33
C LYS A 2 2.85 -12.31 20.53
N PHE A 3 2.65 -13.18 19.54
CA PHE A 3 3.72 -13.73 18.69
C PHE A 3 4.42 -12.62 17.86
N LEU A 4 3.63 -11.79 17.17
CA LEU A 4 4.18 -10.66 16.39
C LEU A 4 4.94 -9.69 17.30
N ARG A 5 4.43 -9.42 18.50
CA ARG A 5 5.09 -8.52 19.43
C ARG A 5 6.45 -9.05 19.90
N ASN A 6 6.54 -10.34 20.22
CA ASN A 6 7.81 -10.95 20.59
C ASN A 6 8.83 -10.86 19.45
N LEU A 7 8.40 -11.10 18.22
CA LEU A 7 9.25 -11.01 17.03
C LEU A 7 9.82 -9.58 16.83
N PHE A 8 9.00 -8.55 17.06
CA PHE A 8 9.45 -7.16 17.00
C PHE A 8 10.34 -6.79 18.19
N ASP A 9 10.01 -7.23 19.41
CA ASP A 9 10.81 -6.99 20.60
C ASP A 9 12.21 -7.66 20.49
N ASP A 10 12.30 -8.84 19.86
CA ASP A 10 13.57 -9.55 19.58
C ASP A 10 14.40 -8.86 18.47
N ALA A 11 13.76 -8.26 17.48
CA ALA A 11 14.44 -7.53 16.42
C ALA A 11 14.92 -6.13 16.85
N LYS A 12 14.28 -5.52 17.85
CA LYS A 12 14.55 -4.16 18.33
C LYS A 12 16.02 -3.87 18.67
N PRO A 13 16.76 -4.74 19.37
CA PRO A 13 18.16 -4.47 19.72
C PRO A 13 19.07 -4.34 18.49
N SER A 14 18.76 -5.03 17.39
CA SER A 14 19.55 -4.97 16.16
C SER A 14 19.39 -3.64 15.41
N PHE A 15 18.23 -2.98 15.53
CA PHE A 15 17.91 -1.70 14.89
C PHE A 15 18.12 -0.49 15.82
N SER A 16 18.29 -0.68 17.13
CA SER A 16 18.53 0.40 18.08
C SER A 16 19.94 1.00 17.96
N LYS A 17 20.15 2.15 18.60
CA LYS A 17 21.45 2.85 18.63
C LYS A 17 22.56 1.91 19.08
N GLY A 18 23.57 1.70 18.20
CA GLY A 18 24.67 0.76 18.40
C GLY A 18 24.48 -0.64 17.83
N GLY A 19 23.34 -0.93 17.20
CA GLY A 19 23.09 -2.19 16.50
C GLY A 19 23.65 -2.20 15.07
N THR A 20 23.79 -3.40 14.49
CA THR A 20 24.33 -3.61 13.13
C THR A 20 23.47 -2.99 12.03
N ALA A 21 22.19 -2.73 12.29
CA ALA A 21 21.21 -2.22 11.34
C ALA A 21 20.62 -0.84 11.75
N GLU A 22 21.38 -0.02 12.50
CA GLU A 22 20.94 1.31 12.96
C GLU A 22 20.44 2.22 11.82
N LYS A 23 21.06 2.14 10.63
CA LYS A 23 20.64 2.92 9.45
C LYS A 23 19.21 2.61 8.97
N TYR A 24 18.73 1.42 9.26
CA TYR A 24 17.40 0.95 8.86
C TYR A 24 16.36 1.08 9.97
N PHE A 25 16.70 1.77 11.06
CA PHE A 25 15.77 2.06 12.15
C PHE A 25 14.44 2.67 11.65
N PRO A 26 14.41 3.61 10.66
CA PRO A 26 13.16 4.16 10.16
C PRO A 26 12.21 3.11 9.57
N ILE A 27 12.75 2.06 8.94
CA ILE A 27 11.93 0.96 8.38
C ILE A 27 11.29 0.15 9.51
N TYR A 28 12.10 -0.18 10.53
CA TYR A 28 11.61 -0.90 11.70
C TYR A 28 10.50 -0.10 12.41
N ASP A 29 10.69 1.20 12.59
CA ASP A 29 9.75 2.11 13.25
C ASP A 29 8.40 2.20 12.51
N ILE A 30 8.41 2.24 11.16
CA ILE A 30 7.17 2.18 10.35
C ILE A 30 6.37 0.92 10.69
N PHE A 31 7.02 -0.24 10.67
CA PHE A 31 6.33 -1.50 10.93
C PHE A 31 5.90 -1.63 12.41
N GLU A 32 6.72 -1.18 13.37
CA GLU A 32 6.34 -1.17 14.79
C GLU A 32 5.11 -0.29 15.01
N ASN A 33 5.08 0.92 14.45
CA ASN A 33 3.99 1.87 14.60
C ASN A 33 2.73 1.47 13.83
N LEU A 34 2.87 0.78 12.69
CA LEU A 34 1.72 0.25 11.92
C LEU A 34 0.93 -0.79 12.73
N PHE A 35 1.64 -1.68 13.46
CA PHE A 35 1.01 -2.78 14.20
C PHE A 35 0.80 -2.49 15.69
N PHE A 36 1.61 -1.60 16.28
CA PHE A 36 1.61 -1.36 17.72
C PHE A 36 1.59 0.14 18.04
N LEU A 37 0.94 0.50 19.14
CA LEU A 37 0.98 1.86 19.67
C LEU A 37 2.40 2.21 20.13
N SER A 38 2.86 3.42 19.81
CA SER A 38 4.09 4.00 20.34
C SER A 38 4.10 3.94 21.89
N ARG A 39 5.18 3.40 22.45
CA ARG A 39 5.37 3.27 23.91
C ARG A 39 5.99 4.50 24.56
N ASN A 40 6.19 5.58 23.84
CA ASN A 40 6.82 6.78 24.38
C ASN A 40 6.00 7.33 25.55
N LYS A 41 6.49 7.16 26.75
CA LYS A 41 5.92 7.73 27.97
C LYS A 41 6.62 9.06 28.25
N THR A 42 5.83 10.12 28.43
CA THR A 42 6.33 11.39 28.92
C THR A 42 6.86 11.20 30.36
N LYS A 43 8.07 11.71 30.61
CA LYS A 43 8.72 11.62 31.95
C LYS A 43 8.28 12.74 32.89
N ASN A 44 7.43 13.64 32.47
CA ASN A 44 6.96 14.79 33.24
C ASN A 44 5.72 14.44 34.09
N PRO A 45 5.52 15.12 35.25
CA PRO A 45 4.43 14.80 36.20
C PRO A 45 3.03 15.07 35.65
N ILE A 46 2.89 15.87 34.59
CA ILE A 46 1.60 16.14 33.94
C ILE A 46 1.48 15.23 32.73
N HIS A 47 0.60 14.23 32.80
CA HIS A 47 0.32 13.29 31.71
C HIS A 47 -1.01 13.64 31.04
N ILE A 48 -0.96 14.47 30.00
CA ILE A 48 -2.06 14.59 29.06
C ILE A 48 -1.72 13.66 27.88
N ARG A 49 -2.46 12.56 27.77
CA ARG A 49 -2.31 11.63 26.66
C ARG A 49 -3.52 11.76 25.75
N ASP A 50 -3.26 12.21 24.53
CA ASP A 50 -4.27 12.14 23.48
C ASP A 50 -4.49 10.65 23.12
N ALA A 51 -5.75 10.24 22.96
CA ALA A 51 -6.10 8.85 22.62
C ALA A 51 -5.86 8.53 21.14
N LEU A 52 -5.67 9.56 20.31
CA LEU A 52 -5.51 9.47 18.86
C LEU A 52 -4.16 10.08 18.45
N ASP A 53 -3.14 9.23 18.35
CA ASP A 53 -1.89 9.62 17.68
C ASP A 53 -2.15 9.78 16.15
N ILE A 54 -1.49 10.76 15.52
CA ILE A 54 -1.62 11.05 14.08
C ILE A 54 -1.35 9.79 13.26
N GLN A 55 -0.37 9.00 13.65
CA GLN A 55 0.01 7.73 13.05
C GLN A 55 -1.17 6.76 12.99
N ARG A 56 -1.85 6.59 14.12
CA ARG A 56 -3.01 5.70 14.21
C ARG A 56 -4.17 6.21 13.38
N MET A 57 -4.38 7.52 13.33
CA MET A 57 -5.41 8.14 12.50
C MET A 57 -5.16 7.84 11.03
N MET A 58 -3.92 7.99 10.53
CA MET A 58 -3.55 7.70 9.14
C MET A 58 -3.75 6.23 8.78
N VAL A 59 -3.42 5.30 9.67
CA VAL A 59 -3.67 3.87 9.45
C VAL A 59 -5.19 3.57 9.36
N ILE A 60 -6.00 4.19 10.21
CA ILE A 60 -7.47 4.00 10.15
C ILE A 60 -8.03 4.56 8.84
N VAL A 61 -7.56 5.73 8.39
CA VAL A 61 -7.95 6.31 7.10
C VAL A 61 -7.53 5.38 5.96
N TRP A 62 -6.30 4.87 5.99
CA TRP A 62 -5.82 3.90 5.00
C TRP A 62 -6.71 2.65 4.95
N LEU A 63 -7.04 2.05 6.11
CA LEU A 63 -7.96 0.91 6.17
C LEU A 63 -9.36 1.24 5.63
N SER A 64 -9.84 2.47 5.84
CA SER A 64 -11.14 2.90 5.34
C SER A 64 -11.21 3.02 3.81
N THR A 65 -10.07 3.06 3.11
CA THR A 65 -10.01 3.05 1.65
C THR A 65 -10.15 1.66 1.03
N PHE A 66 -9.99 0.57 1.82
CA PHE A 66 -10.09 -0.79 1.29
C PHE A 66 -11.43 -1.12 0.62
N PRO A 67 -12.59 -0.75 1.19
CA PRO A 67 -13.86 -0.96 0.50
C PRO A 67 -13.89 -0.29 -0.89
N ALA A 68 -13.38 0.95 -1.00
CA ALA A 68 -13.30 1.65 -2.29
C ALA A 68 -12.38 0.92 -3.28
N MET A 69 -11.25 0.37 -2.81
CA MET A 69 -10.36 -0.44 -3.65
C MET A 69 -11.08 -1.69 -4.19
N PHE A 70 -11.79 -2.43 -3.33
CA PHE A 70 -12.53 -3.62 -3.74
C PHE A 70 -13.62 -3.29 -4.76
N PHE A 71 -14.40 -2.25 -4.52
CA PHE A 71 -15.41 -1.80 -5.47
C PHE A 71 -14.80 -1.29 -6.78
N GLY A 72 -13.66 -0.59 -6.71
CA GLY A 72 -12.91 -0.13 -7.87
C GLY A 72 -12.45 -1.29 -8.74
N MET A 73 -11.83 -2.31 -8.14
CA MET A 73 -11.41 -3.52 -8.85
C MET A 73 -12.60 -4.25 -9.49
N TYR A 74 -13.69 -4.42 -8.75
CA TYR A 74 -14.90 -5.04 -9.28
C TYR A 74 -15.47 -4.26 -10.47
N ASN A 75 -15.54 -2.94 -10.38
CA ASN A 75 -16.08 -2.07 -11.41
C ASN A 75 -15.24 -2.11 -12.70
N ILE A 76 -13.91 -2.05 -12.57
CA ILE A 76 -12.98 -2.19 -13.71
C ILE A 76 -13.21 -3.54 -14.40
N GLY A 77 -13.25 -4.63 -13.64
CA GLY A 77 -13.47 -5.96 -14.20
C GLY A 77 -14.85 -6.11 -14.84
N ASN A 78 -15.91 -5.55 -14.24
CA ASN A 78 -17.25 -5.60 -14.79
C ASN A 78 -17.34 -4.90 -16.15
N GLN A 79 -16.91 -3.66 -16.22
CA GLN A 79 -16.96 -2.87 -17.46
C GLN A 79 -16.10 -3.48 -18.57
N SER A 80 -14.88 -3.93 -18.22
CA SER A 80 -13.94 -4.49 -19.19
C SER A 80 -14.41 -5.83 -19.73
N LEU A 81 -14.89 -6.75 -18.89
CA LEU A 81 -15.37 -8.06 -19.33
C LEU A 81 -16.68 -7.95 -20.15
N GLU A 82 -17.59 -7.06 -19.78
CA GLU A 82 -18.79 -6.80 -20.56
C GLU A 82 -18.43 -6.25 -21.95
N TYR A 83 -17.47 -5.33 -22.03
CA TYR A 83 -17.00 -4.78 -23.30
C TYR A 83 -16.30 -5.83 -24.17
N LEU A 84 -15.42 -6.66 -23.59
CA LEU A 84 -14.73 -7.73 -24.29
C LEU A 84 -15.70 -8.80 -24.83
N ALA A 85 -16.78 -9.09 -24.10
CA ALA A 85 -17.82 -10.00 -24.56
C ALA A 85 -18.58 -9.47 -25.77
N LEU A 86 -18.66 -8.15 -25.98
CA LEU A 86 -19.30 -7.53 -27.14
C LEU A 86 -18.41 -7.56 -28.40
N ILE A 87 -17.08 -7.50 -28.22
CA ILE A 87 -16.12 -7.38 -29.34
C ILE A 87 -15.64 -8.75 -29.84
N ASP A 88 -15.87 -9.82 -29.07
CA ASP A 88 -15.42 -11.20 -29.36
C ASP A 88 -13.90 -11.33 -29.65
N THR A 89 -13.10 -10.38 -29.15
CA THR A 89 -11.65 -10.39 -29.32
C THR A 89 -10.96 -10.30 -27.94
N PRO A 90 -10.71 -11.45 -27.28
CA PRO A 90 -10.08 -11.45 -25.95
C PRO A 90 -8.59 -11.10 -25.97
N ASN A 91 -7.98 -10.92 -27.15
CA ASN A 91 -6.52 -10.81 -27.27
C ASN A 91 -6.08 -9.35 -27.35
N THR A 92 -5.73 -8.77 -26.20
CA THR A 92 -5.17 -7.41 -26.11
C THR A 92 -3.64 -7.35 -26.29
N GLY A 93 -2.96 -8.49 -26.42
CA GLY A 93 -1.51 -8.54 -26.65
C GLY A 93 -0.63 -8.12 -25.46
N ASP A 94 -1.22 -7.69 -24.36
CA ASP A 94 -0.54 -7.21 -23.18
C ASP A 94 -0.18 -8.31 -22.19
N TRP A 95 0.84 -8.09 -21.37
CA TRP A 95 1.24 -9.03 -20.32
C TRP A 95 0.11 -9.34 -19.33
N HIS A 96 -0.83 -8.43 -19.11
CA HIS A 96 -2.02 -8.63 -18.29
C HIS A 96 -2.87 -9.81 -18.79
N HIS A 97 -2.90 -10.02 -20.11
CA HIS A 97 -3.65 -11.12 -20.74
C HIS A 97 -3.24 -12.49 -20.20
N TYR A 98 -1.94 -12.72 -19.97
CA TYR A 98 -1.46 -13.99 -19.40
C TYR A 98 -2.00 -14.25 -18.01
N LEU A 99 -2.11 -13.22 -17.19
CA LEU A 99 -2.62 -13.33 -15.81
C LEU A 99 -4.14 -13.45 -15.77
N VAL A 100 -4.84 -12.74 -16.64
CA VAL A 100 -6.31 -12.82 -16.74
C VAL A 100 -6.74 -14.20 -17.24
N ASN A 101 -5.99 -14.80 -18.17
CA ASN A 101 -6.31 -16.11 -18.75
C ASN A 101 -6.29 -17.26 -17.73
N ILE A 102 -5.69 -17.07 -16.54
CA ILE A 102 -5.70 -18.09 -15.46
C ILE A 102 -7.12 -18.43 -15.00
N PHE A 103 -8.00 -17.41 -14.89
CA PHE A 103 -9.40 -17.60 -14.47
C PHE A 103 -10.40 -17.50 -15.64
N GLY A 104 -9.95 -17.02 -16.81
CA GLY A 104 -10.77 -16.87 -18.00
C GLY A 104 -11.55 -15.56 -18.07
N TYR A 105 -12.28 -15.39 -19.18
CA TYR A 105 -12.99 -14.15 -19.54
C TYR A 105 -14.52 -14.25 -19.36
N GLU A 106 -15.00 -15.12 -18.47
CA GLU A 106 -16.44 -15.26 -18.27
C GLU A 106 -17.05 -14.03 -17.58
N PRO A 107 -17.93 -13.27 -18.27
CA PRO A 107 -18.48 -12.02 -17.73
C PRO A 107 -19.49 -12.23 -16.61
N ASN A 108 -20.04 -13.42 -16.42
CA ASN A 108 -21.04 -13.70 -15.39
C ASN A 108 -20.45 -14.07 -14.03
N SER A 109 -19.16 -14.40 -13.96
CA SER A 109 -18.50 -14.79 -12.73
C SER A 109 -18.02 -13.59 -11.93
N PHE A 110 -18.44 -13.46 -10.66
CA PHE A 110 -17.95 -12.44 -9.74
C PHE A 110 -16.43 -12.52 -9.55
N ILE A 111 -15.89 -13.75 -9.48
CA ILE A 111 -14.46 -13.99 -9.26
C ILE A 111 -13.64 -13.50 -10.45
N ASN A 112 -14.13 -13.73 -11.69
CA ASN A 112 -13.43 -13.29 -12.90
C ASN A 112 -13.41 -11.77 -13.01
N LYS A 113 -14.52 -11.10 -12.68
CA LYS A 113 -14.59 -9.63 -12.61
C LYS A 113 -13.59 -9.06 -11.61
N MET A 114 -13.58 -9.64 -10.41
CA MET A 114 -12.67 -9.20 -9.34
C MET A 114 -11.20 -9.45 -9.70
N TRP A 115 -10.90 -10.61 -10.30
CA TRP A 115 -9.56 -10.97 -10.75
C TRP A 115 -9.06 -10.04 -11.86
N PHE A 116 -9.89 -9.80 -12.86
CA PHE A 116 -9.56 -8.87 -13.94
C PHE A 116 -9.18 -7.49 -13.40
N GLY A 117 -10.03 -6.91 -12.57
CA GLY A 117 -9.74 -5.62 -11.95
C GLY A 117 -8.50 -5.64 -11.06
N ALA A 118 -8.27 -6.73 -10.34
CA ALA A 118 -7.06 -6.88 -9.51
C ALA A 118 -5.79 -6.90 -10.36
N VAL A 119 -5.77 -7.60 -11.49
CA VAL A 119 -4.62 -7.68 -12.40
C VAL A 119 -4.22 -6.31 -12.94
N TYR A 120 -5.16 -5.41 -13.16
CA TYR A 120 -4.87 -4.05 -13.61
C TYR A 120 -4.56 -3.09 -12.46
N PHE A 121 -5.29 -3.17 -11.37
CA PHE A 121 -5.15 -2.24 -10.24
C PHE A 121 -3.92 -2.51 -9.37
N ILE A 122 -3.65 -3.78 -9.01
CA ILE A 122 -2.59 -4.14 -8.06
C ILE A 122 -1.20 -3.70 -8.55
N PRO A 123 -0.80 -3.87 -9.82
CA PRO A 123 0.51 -3.41 -10.28
C PRO A 123 0.70 -1.90 -10.16
N ILE A 124 -0.32 -1.11 -10.47
CA ILE A 124 -0.28 0.35 -10.32
C ILE A 124 -0.11 0.72 -8.85
N TYR A 125 -0.94 0.14 -7.98
CA TYR A 125 -0.86 0.37 -6.54
C TYR A 125 0.50 -0.07 -5.95
N ALA A 126 0.99 -1.24 -6.33
CA ALA A 126 2.29 -1.74 -5.88
C ALA A 126 3.44 -0.83 -6.32
N THR A 127 3.41 -0.35 -7.58
CA THR A 127 4.43 0.57 -8.09
C THR A 127 4.42 1.88 -7.34
N THR A 128 3.26 2.52 -7.17
CA THR A 128 3.14 3.78 -6.44
C THR A 128 3.54 3.63 -4.98
N PHE A 129 3.17 2.53 -4.35
CA PHE A 129 3.54 2.23 -2.98
C PHE A 129 5.06 2.02 -2.82
N LEU A 130 5.69 1.21 -3.68
CA LEU A 130 7.13 0.95 -3.64
C LEU A 130 7.95 2.21 -3.93
N VAL A 131 7.53 3.00 -4.89
CA VAL A 131 8.18 4.28 -5.21
C VAL A 131 8.05 5.25 -4.04
N GLY A 132 6.84 5.40 -3.50
CA GLY A 132 6.60 6.29 -2.36
C GLY A 132 7.41 5.92 -1.13
N ILE A 133 7.38 4.64 -0.74
CA ILE A 133 8.15 4.18 0.42
C ILE A 133 9.67 4.33 0.21
N SER A 134 10.15 4.14 -1.03
CA SER A 134 11.57 4.29 -1.35
C SER A 134 12.03 5.74 -1.15
N TRP A 135 11.26 6.70 -1.61
CA TRP A 135 11.55 8.12 -1.42
C TRP A 135 11.45 8.55 0.03
N GLU A 136 10.40 8.14 0.73
CA GLU A 136 10.23 8.45 2.15
C GLU A 136 11.39 7.91 3.00
N ILE A 137 11.79 6.65 2.79
CA ILE A 137 12.94 6.06 3.48
C ILE A 137 14.23 6.80 3.13
N LEU A 138 14.45 7.14 1.86
CA LEU A 138 15.64 7.88 1.44
C LEU A 138 15.74 9.22 2.16
N PHE A 139 14.67 10.00 2.19
CA PHE A 139 14.65 11.29 2.88
C PHE A 139 14.70 11.15 4.41
N ALA A 140 14.06 10.13 5.00
CA ALA A 140 14.14 9.86 6.42
C ALA A 140 15.60 9.56 6.87
N ILE A 141 16.34 8.77 6.08
CA ILE A 141 17.75 8.48 6.35
C ILE A 141 18.63 9.74 6.22
N ILE A 142 18.44 10.55 5.15
CA ILE A 142 19.24 11.75 4.91
C ILE A 142 18.97 12.82 5.96
N ARG A 143 17.69 13.05 6.29
CA ARG A 143 17.28 14.10 7.23
C ARG A 143 17.25 13.66 8.68
N LYS A 144 17.44 12.37 8.97
CA LYS A 144 17.29 11.78 10.31
C LYS A 144 15.94 12.10 10.95
N HIS A 145 14.89 12.05 10.14
CA HIS A 145 13.52 12.33 10.52
C HIS A 145 12.71 11.03 10.57
N GLU A 146 11.61 11.02 11.31
CA GLU A 146 10.65 9.93 11.28
C GLU A 146 9.93 9.91 9.92
N VAL A 147 9.55 8.72 9.46
CA VAL A 147 8.83 8.55 8.18
C VAL A 147 7.40 9.04 8.34
N ASN A 148 6.93 9.80 7.35
CA ASN A 148 5.56 10.29 7.35
C ASN A 148 4.60 9.20 6.85
N GLU A 149 3.71 8.74 7.70
CA GLU A 149 2.75 7.68 7.38
C GLU A 149 1.63 8.13 6.43
N GLY A 150 1.54 9.42 6.13
CA GLY A 150 0.60 9.97 5.17
C GLY A 150 0.75 9.37 3.76
N PHE A 151 1.94 8.87 3.39
CA PHE A 151 2.18 8.27 2.09
C PHE A 151 1.33 7.01 1.83
N PHE A 152 0.94 6.27 2.87
CA PHE A 152 0.06 5.11 2.73
C PHE A 152 -1.28 5.50 2.12
N VAL A 153 -1.86 6.59 2.61
CA VAL A 153 -3.14 7.10 2.11
C VAL A 153 -2.98 7.70 0.73
N SER A 154 -1.92 8.49 0.51
CA SER A 154 -1.65 9.14 -0.78
C SER A 154 -1.46 8.12 -1.89
N SER A 155 -0.72 7.03 -1.64
CA SER A 155 -0.48 5.99 -2.66
C SER A 155 -1.75 5.27 -3.09
N VAL A 156 -2.68 4.99 -2.15
CA VAL A 156 -3.98 4.38 -2.47
C VAL A 156 -4.86 5.34 -3.26
N LEU A 157 -4.99 6.59 -2.80
CA LEU A 157 -5.80 7.59 -3.48
C LEU A 157 -5.29 7.89 -4.88
N PHE A 158 -3.96 7.95 -5.05
CA PHE A 158 -3.35 8.10 -6.35
C PHE A 158 -3.68 6.91 -7.27
N ALA A 159 -3.48 5.67 -6.79
CA ALA A 159 -3.79 4.48 -7.58
C ALA A 159 -5.27 4.40 -7.97
N LEU A 160 -6.19 4.83 -7.10
CA LEU A 160 -7.62 4.90 -7.40
C LEU A 160 -7.99 6.00 -8.41
N SER A 161 -7.17 7.05 -8.51
CA SER A 161 -7.37 8.17 -9.44
C SER A 161 -6.79 7.89 -10.83
N CYS A 162 -5.86 6.92 -10.91
CA CYS A 162 -5.21 6.59 -12.18
C CYS A 162 -6.10 5.72 -13.07
N PRO A 163 -6.03 5.89 -14.39
CA PRO A 163 -6.68 4.98 -15.34
C PRO A 163 -6.01 3.59 -15.26
N PRO A 164 -6.78 2.50 -15.45
CA PRO A 164 -6.26 1.13 -15.33
C PRO A 164 -5.19 0.78 -16.37
N ASP A 165 -5.17 1.46 -17.51
CA ASP A 165 -4.22 1.23 -18.61
C ASP A 165 -2.93 2.07 -18.49
N LEU A 166 -2.71 2.72 -17.33
CA LEU A 166 -1.55 3.57 -17.13
C LEU A 166 -0.25 2.73 -17.12
N PRO A 167 0.73 3.01 -18.00
CA PRO A 167 2.03 2.35 -17.95
C PRO A 167 2.72 2.57 -16.61
N LEU A 168 3.31 1.52 -16.03
CA LEU A 168 3.91 1.55 -14.69
C LEU A 168 5.02 2.62 -14.55
N TRP A 169 5.78 2.88 -15.62
CA TRP A 169 6.80 3.93 -15.61
C TRP A 169 6.20 5.34 -15.50
N GLN A 170 5.02 5.58 -16.10
CA GLN A 170 4.31 6.84 -15.95
C GLN A 170 3.75 6.99 -14.54
N ALA A 171 3.19 5.93 -13.96
CA ALA A 171 2.74 5.93 -12.58
C ALA A 171 3.89 6.29 -11.61
N CYS A 172 5.09 5.74 -11.85
CA CYS A 172 6.29 6.05 -11.10
C CYS A 172 6.66 7.55 -11.19
N LEU A 173 6.69 8.12 -12.40
CA LEU A 173 7.04 9.53 -12.62
C LEU A 173 6.00 10.50 -12.04
N LEU A 174 4.71 10.22 -12.26
CA LEU A 174 3.62 11.06 -11.78
C LEU A 174 3.55 11.09 -10.25
N TYR A 175 3.85 9.98 -9.60
CA TYR A 175 3.84 9.93 -8.13
C TYR A 175 5.02 10.67 -7.50
N THR A 176 6.13 10.85 -8.22
CA THR A 176 7.33 11.54 -7.73
C THR A 176 7.38 13.03 -8.08
N SER A 177 6.50 13.50 -8.95
CA SER A 177 6.42 14.91 -9.36
C SER A 177 5.55 15.73 -8.45
#